data_194853ae0ff54c0061545e25a878daa1
#
_entry.id   194853ae0ff54c0061545e25a878daa1
#
_cell.length_a   1.000
_cell.length_b   1.000
_cell.length_c   1.000
_cell.angle_alpha   90.00
_cell.angle_beta   90.00
_cell.angle_gamma   90.00
#
_symmetry.space_group_name_H-M   'P 1'
#
loop_
_entity.id
_entity.type
_entity.pdbx_description
1 polymer ?
#
loop_
_entity_poly.entity_id
_entity_poly.type
_entity_poly.pdbx_seq_one_letter_code
_entity_poly.pdbx_strand_id
1 'polypeptide(L)'
;MEGLTVELRMRLSAADVHYGGNLVDGAHGLEIFGDIVTELAIHTDGDEGLFAGYENVEFLAPMYGGDFVRARGTIARMGNTSRTVDLEIWKEIIARPDISDSAADFLDEPVLVTRARGTYVVKKEHSRGPQGRATG
;
A
#
# COMPACT_ATOMS: atom_id res chain seq x y z
N MET A 1 1.39 -15.03 -12.72
CA MET A 1 1.55 -14.08 -11.60
C MET A 1 0.61 -12.89 -11.67
N GLU A 2 0.04 -12.59 -12.83
CA GLU A 2 -1.03 -11.59 -12.91
C GLU A 2 -2.17 -11.98 -11.97
N GLY A 3 -2.72 -10.99 -11.27
CA GLY A 3 -3.73 -11.21 -10.24
C GLY A 3 -3.19 -11.52 -8.85
N LEU A 4 -1.88 -11.77 -8.70
CA LEU A 4 -1.28 -11.94 -7.38
C LEU A 4 -1.50 -10.67 -6.57
N THR A 5 -1.99 -10.83 -5.34
CA THR A 5 -2.32 -9.70 -4.46
C THR A 5 -1.57 -9.83 -3.13
N VAL A 6 -1.05 -8.71 -2.65
CA VAL A 6 -0.47 -8.56 -1.32
C VAL A 6 -1.25 -7.50 -0.57
N GLU A 7 -1.51 -7.74 0.70
CA GLU A 7 -2.18 -6.78 1.57
C GLU A 7 -1.37 -6.55 2.84
N LEU A 8 -1.33 -5.29 3.29
CA LEU A 8 -0.81 -4.91 4.59
C LEU A 8 -1.89 -4.13 5.33
N ARG A 9 -2.11 -4.46 6.58
CA ARG A 9 -3.03 -3.74 7.44
C ARG A 9 -2.26 -3.12 8.59
N MET A 10 -2.51 -1.86 8.88
CA MET A 10 -1.75 -1.15 9.91
C MET A 10 -2.58 -0.07 10.58
N ARG A 11 -2.17 0.29 11.78
CA ARG A 11 -2.66 1.47 12.48
C ARG A 11 -1.68 2.61 12.24
N LEU A 12 -2.18 3.75 11.79
CA LEU A 12 -1.36 4.96 11.66
C LEU A 12 -1.08 5.52 13.06
N SER A 13 0.17 5.83 13.31
CA SER A 13 0.61 6.29 14.62
C SER A 13 0.77 7.81 14.66
N ALA A 14 0.98 8.36 15.86
CA ALA A 14 1.31 9.77 16.00
C ALA A 14 2.61 10.14 15.28
N ALA A 15 3.54 9.19 15.13
CA ALA A 15 4.79 9.40 14.39
C ALA A 15 4.57 9.55 12.89
N ASP A 16 3.44 9.10 12.35
CA ASP A 16 3.10 9.22 10.94
C ASP A 16 2.45 10.57 10.60
N VAL A 17 2.03 11.31 11.61
CA VAL A 17 1.42 12.62 11.45
C VAL A 17 2.45 13.64 10.98
N HIS A 18 2.12 14.38 9.93
CA HIS A 18 3.02 15.36 9.34
C HIS A 18 2.46 16.79 9.39
N TYR A 19 1.15 16.94 9.28
CA TYR A 19 0.48 18.24 9.22
C TYR A 19 -0.35 18.50 10.47
N GLY A 20 -0.75 19.77 10.67
CA GLY A 20 -1.69 20.15 11.72
C GLY A 20 -3.01 19.38 11.61
N GLY A 21 -3.75 19.29 12.71
CA GLY A 21 -5.02 18.57 12.74
C GLY A 21 -4.86 17.06 12.74
N ASN A 22 -3.72 16.55 13.17
CA ASN A 22 -3.45 15.11 13.23
C ASN A 22 -3.43 14.43 11.85
N LEU A 23 -3.15 15.19 10.80
CA LEU A 23 -3.21 14.73 9.42
C LEU A 23 -1.91 14.02 9.02
N VAL A 24 -2.06 12.82 8.46
CA VAL A 24 -0.97 12.07 7.84
C VAL A 24 -0.83 12.51 6.39
N ASP A 25 0.39 12.73 5.93
CA ASP A 25 0.64 13.17 4.57
C ASP A 25 0.43 12.06 3.53
N GLY A 26 0.09 12.46 2.31
CA GLY A 26 -0.10 11.53 1.20
C GLY A 26 1.18 10.76 0.85
N ALA A 27 2.35 11.36 1.05
CA ALA A 27 3.64 10.72 0.80
C ALA A 27 3.83 9.47 1.67
N HIS A 28 3.27 9.44 2.89
CA HIS A 28 3.32 8.25 3.73
C HIS A 28 2.56 7.08 3.09
N GLY A 29 1.46 7.35 2.41
CA GLY A 29 0.74 6.32 1.65
C GLY A 29 1.59 5.74 0.53
N LEU A 30 2.36 6.57 -0.16
CA LEU A 30 3.27 6.10 -1.22
C LEU A 30 4.41 5.26 -0.62
N GLU A 31 4.86 5.56 0.58
CA GLU A 31 5.85 4.76 1.30
C GLU A 31 5.30 3.38 1.65
N ILE A 32 4.04 3.30 2.08
CA ILE A 32 3.35 2.04 2.31
C ILE A 32 3.28 1.22 1.02
N PHE A 33 2.98 1.85 -0.11
CA PHE A 33 2.99 1.19 -1.40
C PHE A 33 4.36 0.60 -1.75
N GLY A 34 5.44 1.26 -1.32
CA GLY A 34 6.79 0.74 -1.48
C GLY A 34 6.97 -0.64 -0.84
N ASP A 35 6.45 -0.82 0.37
CA ASP A 35 6.51 -2.11 1.06
C ASP A 35 5.67 -3.18 0.35
N ILE A 36 4.49 -2.81 -0.14
CA ILE A 36 3.63 -3.71 -0.93
C ILE A 36 4.38 -4.19 -2.18
N VAL A 37 4.99 -3.27 -2.92
CA VAL A 37 5.72 -3.56 -4.15
C VAL A 37 6.93 -4.44 -3.86
N THR A 38 7.65 -4.17 -2.78
CA THR A 38 8.79 -4.99 -2.37
C THR A 38 8.35 -6.43 -2.09
N GLU A 39 7.25 -6.63 -1.38
CA GLU A 39 6.75 -7.97 -1.11
C GLU A 39 6.31 -8.68 -2.40
N LEU A 40 5.62 -7.97 -3.30
CA LEU A 40 5.25 -8.53 -4.59
C LEU A 40 6.48 -8.97 -5.40
N ALA A 41 7.54 -8.15 -5.40
CA ALA A 41 8.78 -8.47 -6.10
C ALA A 41 9.45 -9.73 -5.54
N ILE A 42 9.40 -9.91 -4.23
CA ILE A 42 9.92 -11.11 -3.58
C ILE A 42 9.11 -12.35 -4.04
N HIS A 43 7.79 -12.24 -4.13
CA HIS A 43 6.95 -13.34 -4.63
C HIS A 43 7.25 -13.67 -6.09
N THR A 44 7.35 -12.65 -6.95
CA THR A 44 7.50 -12.88 -8.39
C THR A 44 8.92 -13.27 -8.81
N ASP A 45 9.92 -12.75 -8.09
CA ASP A 45 11.30 -12.83 -8.55
C ASP A 45 12.31 -13.22 -7.46
N GLY A 46 11.89 -13.36 -6.21
CA GLY A 46 12.82 -13.65 -5.11
C GLY A 46 13.86 -12.57 -4.87
N ASP A 47 13.53 -11.35 -5.25
CA ASP A 47 14.40 -10.18 -5.20
C ASP A 47 13.51 -8.97 -4.91
N GLU A 48 14.00 -7.99 -4.14
CA GLU A 48 13.17 -6.82 -3.80
C GLU A 48 12.95 -5.86 -4.97
N GLY A 49 13.70 -6.01 -6.05
CA GLY A 49 13.54 -5.19 -7.23
C GLY A 49 13.83 -3.70 -7.01
N LEU A 50 13.46 -2.91 -7.99
CA LEU A 50 13.57 -1.45 -7.95
C LEU A 50 12.22 -0.84 -8.34
N PHE A 51 11.69 0.04 -7.52
CA PHE A 51 10.47 0.77 -7.84
C PHE A 51 10.83 1.83 -8.89
N ALA A 52 10.23 1.71 -10.08
CA ALA A 52 10.58 2.57 -11.21
C ALA A 52 9.75 3.86 -11.26
N GLY A 53 8.48 3.81 -10.88
CA GLY A 53 7.64 5.00 -10.91
C GLY A 53 6.18 4.73 -10.64
N TYR A 54 5.44 5.83 -10.49
CA TYR A 54 3.99 5.84 -10.31
C TYR A 54 3.32 6.47 -11.52
N GLU A 55 2.10 6.03 -11.79
CA GLU A 55 1.16 6.67 -12.70
C GLU A 55 -0.16 6.89 -11.96
N ASN A 56 -0.85 7.97 -12.31
CA ASN A 56 -2.23 8.22 -11.86
C ASN A 56 -2.41 8.17 -10.33
N VAL A 57 -1.50 8.79 -9.60
CA VAL A 57 -1.64 8.90 -8.15
C VAL A 57 -2.82 9.82 -7.81
N GLU A 58 -3.77 9.31 -7.06
CA GLU A 58 -4.93 10.06 -6.62
C GLU A 58 -5.05 10.01 -5.09
N PHE A 59 -5.13 11.18 -4.47
CA PHE A 59 -5.38 11.30 -3.04
C PHE A 59 -6.86 11.66 -2.86
N LEU A 60 -7.66 10.71 -2.43
CA LEU A 60 -9.12 10.80 -2.49
C LEU A 60 -9.77 11.09 -1.14
N ALA A 61 -9.09 10.77 -0.04
CA ALA A 61 -9.58 11.01 1.31
C ALA A 61 -8.40 11.19 2.28
N PRO A 62 -8.58 11.92 3.38
CA PRO A 62 -7.52 12.12 4.35
C PRO A 62 -7.31 10.89 5.24
N MET A 63 -6.09 10.75 5.74
CA MET A 63 -5.71 9.80 6.80
C MET A 63 -5.27 10.58 8.02
N TYR A 64 -5.65 10.07 9.19
CA TYR A 64 -5.28 10.69 10.48
C TYR A 64 -4.56 9.69 11.36
N GLY A 65 -3.75 10.21 12.30
CA GLY A 65 -3.15 9.38 13.32
C GLY A 65 -4.22 8.63 14.11
N GLY A 66 -4.03 7.34 14.30
CA GLY A 66 -5.00 6.47 14.95
C GLY A 66 -5.92 5.70 14.01
N ASP A 67 -6.03 6.11 12.74
CA ASP A 67 -6.83 5.39 11.75
C ASP A 67 -6.20 4.03 11.44
N PHE A 68 -7.05 3.04 11.16
CA PHE A 68 -6.58 1.75 10.64
C PHE A 68 -6.83 1.72 9.15
N VAL A 69 -5.79 1.38 8.40
CA VAL A 69 -5.84 1.31 6.95
C VAL A 69 -5.40 -0.05 6.45
N ARG A 70 -5.93 -0.43 5.30
CA ARG A 70 -5.53 -1.63 4.56
C ARG A 70 -4.98 -1.18 3.21
N ALA A 71 -3.73 -1.54 2.94
CA ALA A 71 -3.11 -1.30 1.65
C ALA A 71 -3.11 -2.60 0.85
N ARG A 72 -3.36 -2.49 -0.45
CA ARG A 72 -3.41 -3.64 -1.35
C ARG A 72 -2.67 -3.34 -2.63
N GLY A 73 -1.90 -4.31 -3.11
CA GLY A 73 -1.30 -4.25 -4.44
C GLY A 73 -1.59 -5.55 -5.19
N THR A 74 -1.96 -5.40 -6.45
CA THR A 74 -2.28 -6.53 -7.33
C THR A 74 -1.48 -6.41 -8.60
N ILE A 75 -0.79 -7.48 -8.99
CA ILE A 75 -0.05 -7.53 -10.26
C ILE A 75 -1.07 -7.42 -11.40
N ALA A 76 -1.00 -6.33 -12.16
CA ALA A 76 -1.85 -6.11 -13.31
C ALA A 76 -1.23 -6.63 -14.61
N ARG A 77 0.10 -6.62 -14.69
CA ARG A 77 0.82 -7.02 -15.88
C ARG A 77 2.24 -7.49 -15.55
N MET A 78 2.66 -8.58 -16.19
CA MET A 78 4.04 -9.08 -16.15
C MET A 78 4.70 -8.80 -17.50
N GLY A 79 5.63 -7.85 -17.53
CA GLY A 79 6.50 -7.63 -18.68
C GLY A 79 7.75 -8.49 -18.60
N ASN A 80 8.72 -8.24 -19.47
CA ASN A 80 9.99 -8.99 -19.47
C ASN A 80 10.75 -8.80 -18.16
N THR A 81 11.04 -7.55 -17.80
CA THR A 81 11.70 -7.20 -16.54
C THR A 81 10.83 -6.28 -15.69
N SER A 82 9.76 -5.73 -16.23
CA SER A 82 8.86 -4.81 -15.53
C SER A 82 7.57 -5.51 -15.08
N ARG A 83 7.05 -5.07 -13.92
CA ARG A 83 5.78 -5.52 -13.38
C ARG A 83 4.94 -4.29 -13.09
N THR A 84 3.72 -4.28 -13.57
CA THR A 84 2.77 -3.20 -13.30
C THR A 84 1.82 -3.65 -12.19
N VAL A 85 1.60 -2.78 -11.22
CA VAL A 85 0.83 -3.07 -10.00
C VAL A 85 -0.26 -2.04 -9.83
N ASP A 86 -1.48 -2.48 -9.57
CA ASP A 86 -2.56 -1.62 -9.12
C ASP A 86 -2.51 -1.53 -7.60
N LEU A 87 -2.52 -0.31 -7.07
CA LEU A 87 -2.28 -0.01 -5.66
C LEU A 87 -3.43 0.79 -5.07
N GLU A 88 -3.87 0.42 -3.86
CA GLU A 88 -4.95 1.10 -3.14
C GLU A 88 -4.70 1.09 -1.64
N ILE A 89 -5.14 2.16 -0.97
CA ILE A 89 -5.23 2.21 0.49
C ILE A 89 -6.68 2.50 0.84
N TRP A 90 -7.23 1.69 1.74
CA TRP A 90 -8.59 1.82 2.25
C TRP A 90 -8.56 2.08 3.75
N LYS A 91 -9.38 3.01 4.20
CA LYS A 91 -9.56 3.32 5.62
C LYS A 91 -10.73 2.49 6.15
N GLU A 92 -10.51 1.78 7.27
CA GLU A 92 -11.49 0.85 7.85
C GLU A 92 -11.97 1.24 9.23
N ILE A 93 -11.10 1.85 10.03
CA ILE A 93 -11.39 2.28 11.40
C ILE A 93 -10.88 3.72 11.54
N ILE A 94 -11.67 4.57 12.14
CA ILE A 94 -11.29 5.96 12.38
C ILE A 94 -11.26 6.28 13.87
N ALA A 95 -10.30 7.11 14.27
CA ALA A 95 -10.31 7.71 15.59
C ALA A 95 -11.45 8.74 15.67
N ARG A 96 -12.06 8.84 16.86
CA ARG A 96 -13.17 9.77 17.11
C ARG A 96 -12.84 10.68 18.29
N PRO A 97 -11.83 11.57 18.12
CA PRO A 97 -11.44 12.49 19.20
C PRO A 97 -12.54 13.48 19.59
N ASP A 98 -13.53 13.67 18.72
CA ASP A 98 -14.73 14.46 18.99
C ASP A 98 -15.60 13.83 20.08
N ILE A 99 -15.54 12.52 20.27
CA ILE A 99 -16.28 11.80 21.30
C ILE A 99 -15.45 11.75 22.60
N SER A 100 -14.23 11.26 22.51
CA SER A 100 -13.27 11.19 23.61
C SER A 100 -11.87 10.87 23.07
N ASP A 101 -10.84 11.01 23.90
CA ASP A 101 -9.46 10.78 23.48
C ASP A 101 -9.19 9.36 22.98
N SER A 102 -9.97 8.39 23.42
CA SER A 102 -9.77 6.98 23.10
C SER A 102 -10.89 6.37 22.25
N ALA A 103 -11.89 7.17 21.85
CA ALA A 103 -13.00 6.66 21.04
C ALA A 103 -12.55 6.37 19.60
N ALA A 104 -13.08 5.30 19.03
CA ALA A 104 -12.84 4.91 17.65
C ALA A 104 -14.02 4.11 17.12
N ASP A 105 -14.28 4.22 15.82
CA ASP A 105 -15.38 3.54 15.16
C ASP A 105 -14.91 2.74 13.96
N PHE A 106 -15.50 1.56 13.78
CA PHE A 106 -15.46 0.89 12.49
C PHE A 106 -16.32 1.67 11.50
N LEU A 107 -15.81 1.89 10.31
CA LEU A 107 -16.62 2.42 9.22
C LEU A 107 -17.56 1.32 8.70
N ASP A 108 -18.80 1.68 8.37
CA ASP A 108 -19.75 0.73 7.77
C ASP A 108 -19.22 0.20 6.45
N GLU A 109 -18.58 1.06 5.66
CA GLU A 109 -17.89 0.70 4.45
C GLU A 109 -16.50 1.33 4.44
N PRO A 110 -15.47 0.57 4.02
CA PRO A 110 -14.14 1.14 3.86
C PRO A 110 -14.15 2.34 2.90
N VAL A 111 -13.30 3.31 3.18
CA VAL A 111 -13.15 4.51 2.36
C VAL A 111 -11.83 4.45 1.60
N LEU A 112 -11.91 4.57 0.28
CA LEU A 112 -10.70 4.61 -0.56
C LEU A 112 -9.96 5.93 -0.31
N VAL A 113 -8.74 5.82 0.18
CA VAL A 113 -7.90 6.96 0.57
C VAL A 113 -6.97 7.38 -0.55
N THR A 114 -6.24 6.41 -1.11
CA THR A 114 -5.24 6.64 -2.14
C THR A 114 -5.29 5.53 -3.15
N ARG A 115 -5.15 5.87 -4.42
CA ARG A 115 -5.08 4.92 -5.51
C ARG A 115 -3.95 5.32 -6.45
N ALA A 116 -3.21 4.34 -6.93
CA ALA A 116 -2.12 4.57 -7.87
C ALA A 116 -1.87 3.33 -8.71
N ARG A 117 -1.12 3.51 -9.78
CA ARG A 117 -0.52 2.42 -10.54
C ARG A 117 0.98 2.58 -10.43
N GLY A 118 1.69 1.51 -10.09
CA GLY A 118 3.13 1.52 -9.96
C GLY A 118 3.78 0.51 -10.89
N THR A 119 5.05 0.74 -11.17
CA THR A 119 5.86 -0.20 -11.94
C THR A 119 7.15 -0.46 -11.18
N TYR A 120 7.49 -1.72 -11.01
CA TYR A 120 8.80 -2.11 -10.51
C TYR A 120 9.53 -2.95 -11.55
N VAL A 121 10.85 -2.97 -11.45
CA VAL A 121 11.72 -3.68 -12.37
C VAL A 121 12.60 -4.64 -11.58
N VAL A 122 12.74 -5.86 -12.09
CA VAL A 122 13.72 -6.81 -11.57
C VAL A 122 14.66 -7.17 -12.72
N LYS A 123 15.94 -6.87 -12.56
CA LYS A 123 16.94 -7.21 -13.56
C LYS A 123 16.99 -8.71 -13.78
N LYS A 124 17.18 -9.15 -15.03
CA LYS A 124 17.23 -10.57 -15.38
C LYS A 124 18.21 -11.36 -14.52
N GLU A 125 19.38 -10.80 -14.29
CA GLU A 125 20.44 -11.45 -13.49
C GLU A 125 20.10 -11.57 -12.01
N HIS A 126 19.11 -10.82 -11.52
CA HIS A 126 18.67 -10.85 -10.13
C HIS A 126 17.41 -11.68 -9.93
N SER A 127 16.64 -11.91 -10.97
CA SER A 127 15.41 -12.68 -10.86
C SER A 127 15.71 -14.16 -10.62
N ARG A 128 15.09 -14.70 -9.59
CA ARG A 128 15.15 -16.13 -9.27
C ARG A 128 13.86 -16.85 -9.62
N GLY A 129 12.95 -16.16 -10.33
CA GLY A 129 11.63 -16.66 -10.65
C GLY A 129 10.70 -16.69 -9.46
N PRO A 130 9.45 -17.16 -9.66
CA PRO A 130 8.43 -17.19 -8.61
C PRO A 130 8.89 -17.95 -7.38
N GLN A 131 8.66 -17.40 -6.20
CA GLN A 131 8.95 -18.06 -4.95
C GLN A 131 7.71 -18.79 -4.46
N GLY A 132 7.87 -20.07 -4.20
CA GLY A 132 6.78 -21.01 -4.00
C GLY A 132 6.09 -20.96 -2.67
N ARG A 133 6.09 -19.84 -1.96
CA ARG A 133 5.27 -19.74 -0.77
C ARG A 133 3.82 -19.61 -1.18
N ALA A 134 3.00 -20.57 -0.81
CA ALA A 134 1.58 -20.46 -0.98
C ALA A 134 1.07 -19.27 -0.17
N THR A 135 0.56 -18.27 -0.85
CA THR A 135 -0.25 -17.23 -0.24
C THR A 135 -1.64 -17.82 -0.09
N GLY A 136 -1.83 -18.43 1.02
CA GLY A 136 -3.11 -19.06 1.32
C GLY A 136 -4.15 -18.04 1.59
#